data_bf58ff314f303d23f2f964b6c0fcbb66
#
_entry.id   bf58ff314f303d23f2f964b6c0fcbb66
#
_cell.length_a   1.000
_cell.length_b   1.000
_cell.length_c   1.000
_cell.angle_alpha   90.00
_cell.angle_beta   90.00
_cell.angle_gamma   90.00
#
_symmetry.space_group_name_H-M   'P 1'
#
loop_
_entity.id
_entity.type
_entity.pdbx_description
1 polymer ?
#
loop_
_entity_poly.entity_id
_entity_poly.type
_entity_poly.pdbx_seq_one_letter_code
_entity_poly.pdbx_strand_id
1 'polypeptide(L)'
;PEQRADAVRLVREVGNLAQVARDLDLDENTLRRWMKQAEIDEGRGPEGALTSEEREELRRLRRENRILQMERDFAKKAAAFFAKDLNRPSS
;
A
#
# COMPACT_ATOMS: atom_id res chain seq x y z
N PRO A 1 -11.99 -4.11 1.93
CA PRO A 1 -13.34 -4.35 1.41
C PRO A 1 -14.20 -5.18 2.33
N GLU A 2 -15.48 -5.11 2.12
CA GLU A 2 -16.51 -5.75 2.93
C GLU A 2 -16.33 -7.25 3.08
N GLN A 3 -15.88 -7.93 2.02
CA GLN A 3 -15.68 -9.38 2.04
C GLN A 3 -14.66 -9.81 3.10
N ARG A 4 -13.58 -9.07 3.23
CA ARG A 4 -12.56 -9.37 4.24
C ARG A 4 -13.10 -9.15 5.65
N ALA A 5 -13.78 -8.04 5.86
CA ALA A 5 -14.39 -7.73 7.15
C ALA A 5 -15.42 -8.77 7.54
N ASP A 6 -16.24 -9.20 6.60
CA ASP A 6 -17.27 -10.22 6.82
C ASP A 6 -16.64 -11.57 7.18
N ALA A 7 -15.58 -11.96 6.47
CA ALA A 7 -14.88 -13.21 6.74
C ALA A 7 -14.26 -13.20 8.14
N VAL A 8 -13.63 -12.10 8.52
CA VAL A 8 -13.02 -11.94 9.86
C VAL A 8 -14.10 -12.03 10.94
N ARG A 9 -15.20 -11.36 10.74
CA ARG A 9 -16.32 -11.40 11.69
C ARG A 9 -16.84 -12.82 11.86
N LEU A 10 -16.99 -13.54 10.75
CA LEU A 10 -17.47 -14.91 10.76
C LEU A 10 -16.56 -15.84 11.56
N VAL A 11 -15.24 -15.69 11.39
CA VAL A 11 -14.26 -16.46 12.18
C VAL A 11 -14.44 -16.19 13.67
N ARG A 12 -14.64 -14.93 14.04
CA ARG A 12 -14.83 -14.55 15.44
C ARG A 12 -16.12 -15.13 16.03
N GLU A 13 -17.17 -15.20 15.22
CA GLU A 13 -18.45 -15.78 15.65
C GLU A 13 -18.41 -17.29 15.75
N VAL A 14 -17.87 -17.96 14.73
CA VAL A 14 -17.81 -19.42 14.67
C VAL A 14 -16.72 -19.98 15.58
N GLY A 15 -15.59 -19.27 15.67
CA GLY A 15 -14.46 -19.71 16.49
C GLY A 15 -13.62 -20.81 15.85
N ASN A 16 -13.77 -21.06 14.55
CA ASN A 16 -13.01 -22.08 13.83
C ASN A 16 -12.63 -21.55 12.45
N LEU A 17 -11.38 -21.12 12.32
CA LEU A 17 -10.87 -20.52 11.10
C LEU A 17 -10.88 -21.53 9.93
N ALA A 18 -10.47 -22.77 10.17
CA ALA A 18 -10.43 -23.79 9.14
C ALA A 18 -11.79 -24.06 8.52
N GLN A 19 -12.82 -24.11 9.36
CA GLN A 19 -14.19 -24.32 8.90
C GLN A 19 -14.69 -23.15 8.08
N VAL A 20 -14.47 -21.93 8.54
CA VAL A 20 -14.87 -20.72 7.81
C VAL A 20 -14.16 -20.64 6.47
N ALA A 21 -12.87 -20.97 6.44
CA ALA A 21 -12.10 -20.98 5.19
C ALA A 21 -12.71 -21.95 4.18
N ARG A 22 -13.08 -23.17 4.62
CA ARG A 22 -13.72 -24.15 3.76
C ARG A 22 -15.08 -23.67 3.26
N ASP A 23 -15.88 -23.13 4.16
CA ASP A 23 -17.24 -22.69 3.85
C ASP A 23 -17.24 -21.53 2.85
N LEU A 24 -16.24 -20.65 2.92
CA LEU A 24 -16.10 -19.51 2.02
C LEU A 24 -15.21 -19.80 0.82
N ASP A 25 -14.70 -21.03 0.70
CA ASP A 25 -13.78 -21.43 -0.36
C ASP A 25 -12.53 -20.55 -0.41
N LEU A 26 -11.97 -20.29 0.77
CA LEU A 26 -10.77 -19.49 0.94
C LEU A 26 -9.63 -20.35 1.44
N ASP A 27 -8.40 -19.95 1.08
CA ASP A 27 -7.20 -20.55 1.64
C ASP A 27 -7.07 -20.14 3.12
N GLU A 28 -6.75 -21.10 3.98
CA GLU A 28 -6.57 -20.84 5.41
C GLU A 28 -5.53 -19.77 5.69
N ASN A 29 -4.41 -19.80 4.94
CA ASN A 29 -3.35 -18.82 5.12
C ASN A 29 -3.80 -17.41 4.77
N THR A 30 -4.62 -17.28 3.75
CA THR A 30 -5.21 -15.99 3.37
C THR A 30 -6.11 -15.46 4.49
N LEU A 31 -6.98 -16.32 5.01
CA LEU A 31 -7.89 -15.93 6.08
C LEU A 31 -7.12 -15.60 7.36
N ARG A 32 -6.06 -16.36 7.65
CA ARG A 32 -5.19 -16.11 8.81
C ARG A 32 -4.51 -14.73 8.70
N ARG A 33 -4.06 -14.37 7.50
CA ARG A 33 -3.49 -13.04 7.26
C ARG A 33 -4.52 -11.93 7.47
N TRP A 34 -5.74 -12.15 7.01
CA TRP A 34 -6.82 -11.17 7.21
C TRP A 34 -7.13 -10.98 8.69
N MET A 35 -7.15 -12.07 9.45
CA MET A 35 -7.36 -12.01 10.90
C MET A 35 -6.24 -11.21 11.58
N LYS A 36 -5.00 -11.47 11.21
CA LYS A 36 -3.85 -10.76 11.75
C LYS A 36 -3.91 -9.27 11.43
N GLN A 37 -4.24 -8.92 10.17
CA GLN A 37 -4.34 -7.52 9.75
C GLN A 37 -5.50 -6.82 10.48
N ALA A 38 -6.61 -7.51 10.69
CA ALA A 38 -7.73 -6.95 11.43
C ALA A 38 -7.33 -6.60 12.88
N GLU A 39 -6.55 -7.47 13.53
CA GLU A 39 -6.03 -7.17 14.86
C GLU A 39 -5.12 -5.95 14.88
N ILE A 40 -4.26 -5.83 13.88
CA ILE A 40 -3.37 -4.66 13.74
C ILE A 40 -4.21 -3.40 13.57
N ASP A 41 -5.21 -3.44 12.69
CA ASP A 41 -6.07 -2.29 12.40
C ASP A 41 -6.89 -1.88 13.63
N GLU A 42 -7.16 -2.82 14.52
CA GLU A 42 -7.87 -2.55 15.77
C GLU A 42 -6.94 -2.17 16.93
N GLY A 43 -5.64 -2.00 16.63
CA GLY A 43 -4.66 -1.59 17.62
C GLY A 43 -4.13 -2.71 18.51
N ARG A 44 -4.39 -3.98 18.15
CA ARG A 44 -3.98 -5.15 18.95
C ARG A 44 -2.81 -5.92 18.33
N GLY A 45 -2.26 -5.41 17.25
CA GLY A 45 -1.13 -6.06 16.58
C GLY A 45 0.20 -5.76 17.26
N PRO A 46 1.29 -6.36 16.77
CA PRO A 46 2.63 -6.08 17.28
C PRO A 46 3.00 -4.61 17.12
N GLU A 47 3.84 -4.12 18.02
CA GLU A 47 4.36 -2.77 17.93
C GLU A 47 5.10 -2.58 16.61
N GLY A 48 4.87 -1.46 15.95
CA GLY A 48 5.51 -1.16 14.67
C GLY A 48 4.82 -1.75 13.44
N ALA A 49 3.80 -2.60 13.62
CA ALA A 49 3.03 -3.11 12.49
C ALA A 49 2.17 -2.01 11.89
N LEU A 50 2.15 -1.94 10.55
CA LEU A 50 1.38 -0.91 9.86
C LEU A 50 -0.08 -1.34 9.69
N THR A 51 -1.00 -0.43 9.98
CA THR A 51 -2.42 -0.62 9.69
C THR A 51 -2.63 -0.60 8.17
N SER A 52 -3.81 -1.04 7.74
CA SER A 52 -4.19 -0.98 6.32
C SER A 52 -4.18 0.46 5.80
N GLU A 53 -4.67 1.41 6.60
CA GLU A 53 -4.64 2.83 6.26
C GLU A 53 -3.22 3.35 6.09
N GLU A 54 -2.34 3.00 7.03
CA GLU A 54 -0.94 3.41 6.98
C GLU A 54 -0.22 2.83 5.77
N ARG A 55 -0.48 1.57 5.42
CA ARG A 55 0.06 0.96 4.21
C ARG A 55 -0.38 1.68 2.95
N GLU A 56 -1.66 2.03 2.89
CA GLU A 56 -2.24 2.74 1.75
C GLU A 56 -1.61 4.13 1.62
N GLU A 57 -1.46 4.83 2.75
CA GLU A 57 -0.80 6.13 2.79
C GLU A 57 0.66 6.03 2.34
N LEU A 58 1.37 5.00 2.80
CA LEU A 58 2.76 4.79 2.42
C LEU A 58 2.89 4.54 0.91
N ARG A 59 1.99 3.74 0.33
CA ARG A 59 1.97 3.50 -1.12
C ARG A 59 1.72 4.79 -1.89
N ARG A 60 0.78 5.60 -1.42
CA ARG A 60 0.46 6.88 -2.03
C ARG A 60 1.66 7.82 -2.00
N LEU A 61 2.30 7.94 -0.83
CA LEU A 61 3.47 8.81 -0.67
C LEU A 61 4.65 8.35 -1.51
N ARG A 62 4.88 7.05 -1.61
CA ARG A 62 5.94 6.50 -2.46
C ARG A 62 5.69 6.82 -3.93
N ARG A 63 4.44 6.71 -4.37
CA ARG A 63 4.05 7.04 -5.74
C ARG A 63 4.26 8.52 -6.03
N GLU A 64 3.79 9.39 -5.12
CA GLU A 64 3.97 10.83 -5.25
C GLU A 64 5.44 11.21 -5.27
N ASN A 65 6.24 10.57 -4.43
CA ASN A 65 7.68 10.82 -4.38
C ASN A 65 8.36 10.45 -5.70
N ARG A 66 7.98 9.32 -6.31
CA ARG A 66 8.52 8.94 -7.63
C ARG A 66 8.16 9.97 -8.69
N ILE A 67 6.93 10.47 -8.69
CA ILE A 67 6.48 11.48 -9.64
C ILE A 67 7.27 12.77 -9.46
N LEU A 68 7.42 13.22 -8.22
CA LEU A 68 8.18 14.42 -7.91
C LEU A 68 9.65 14.28 -8.32
N GLN A 69 10.25 13.11 -8.13
CA GLN A 69 11.61 12.85 -8.58
C GLN A 69 11.74 12.92 -10.10
N MET A 70 10.77 12.36 -10.81
CA MET A 70 10.73 12.43 -12.26
C MET A 70 10.59 13.86 -12.77
N GLU A 71 9.72 14.64 -12.13
CA GLU A 71 9.52 16.05 -12.47
C GLU A 71 10.78 16.86 -12.21
N ARG A 72 11.44 16.60 -11.08
CA ARG A 72 12.69 17.26 -10.74
C ARG A 72 13.78 16.95 -11.78
N ASP A 73 13.93 15.68 -12.15
CA ASP A 73 14.93 15.26 -13.12
C ASP A 73 14.64 15.87 -14.49
N PHE A 74 13.37 15.92 -14.89
CA PHE A 74 12.96 16.57 -16.12
C PHE A 74 13.30 18.05 -16.09
N ALA A 75 12.98 18.74 -14.99
CA ALA A 75 13.27 20.17 -14.84
C ALA A 75 14.76 20.45 -14.93
N LYS A 76 15.58 19.61 -14.32
CA LYS A 76 17.05 19.74 -14.41
C LYS A 76 17.55 19.58 -15.83
N LYS A 77 17.03 18.59 -16.56
CA LYS A 77 17.39 18.36 -17.95
C LYS A 77 16.94 19.51 -18.85
N ALA A 78 15.73 20.00 -18.62
CA ALA A 78 15.21 21.14 -19.37
C ALA A 78 16.02 22.39 -19.12
N ALA A 79 16.38 22.66 -17.86
CA ALA A 79 17.21 23.81 -17.51
C ALA A 79 18.59 23.74 -18.17
N ALA A 80 19.19 22.54 -18.14
CA ALA A 80 20.49 22.34 -18.81
C ALA A 80 20.38 22.54 -20.31
N PHE A 81 19.31 22.08 -20.91
CA PHE A 81 19.07 22.26 -22.35
C PHE A 81 18.94 23.74 -22.70
N PHE A 82 18.13 24.49 -21.95
CA PHE A 82 17.94 25.91 -22.20
C PHE A 82 19.21 26.71 -21.94
N ALA A 83 19.97 26.38 -20.91
CA ALA A 83 21.26 27.05 -20.66
C ALA A 83 22.23 26.82 -21.81
N LYS A 84 22.29 25.62 -22.34
CA LYS A 84 23.12 25.27 -23.46
C LYS A 84 22.68 26.03 -24.72
N ASP A 85 21.39 26.12 -24.96
CA ASP A 85 20.84 26.83 -26.12
C ASP A 85 21.13 28.32 -26.04
N LEU A 86 20.99 28.92 -24.86
CA LEU A 86 21.28 30.35 -24.66
C LEU A 86 22.77 30.68 -24.84
N ASN A 87 23.65 29.73 -24.57
CA ASN A 87 25.10 29.91 -24.72
C ASN A 87 25.60 29.51 -26.10
N ARG A 88 24.70 29.18 -26.99
CA ARG A 88 25.06 28.81 -28.36
C ARG A 88 25.56 30.03 -29.12
N PRO A 89 26.74 29.95 -29.77
CA PRO A 89 27.22 31.08 -30.58
C PRO A 89 26.22 31.36 -31.69
N SER A 90 25.87 32.63 -31.85
CA SER A 90 25.04 33.04 -32.99
C SER A 90 25.88 32.99 -34.25
N SER A 91 25.50 32.20 -35.17
CA SER A 91 26.19 32.07 -36.45
C SER A 91 25.48 32.88 -37.49
#